data_7af35c36fed8cd3db36ba1381934d6e3
#
_entry.id   7af35c36fed8cd3db36ba1381934d6e3
#
_cell.length_a   1.000
_cell.length_b   1.000
_cell.length_c   1.000
_cell.angle_alpha   90.00
_cell.angle_beta   90.00
_cell.angle_gamma   90.00
#
_symmetry.space_group_name_H-M   'P 1'
#
loop_
_entity.id
_entity.type
_entity.pdbx_description
1 polymer ?
#
loop_
_entity_poly.entity_id
_entity_poly.type
_entity_poly.pdbx_seq_one_letter_code
_entity_poly.pdbx_strand_id
1 'polypeptide(L)'
;MRGPRYGHAVLGGTFDRLHAGHAALLATAFRLGRTVSIGVTTDAFLSAHPKPDGGRIPSYAARRRALRRWLSRRYPVARWKVVQLGDPFGRSVEPGVDVLVVSADTLKGGRAVNVERRRRGRPATALAVVPLVLADDLLPVSSRRIRAGTIDRNGRRRSPLSFGLGLSDEADRDAAFRAIRRVFPTAQISVMLDPFGGRGRGATGARSLARAAAVGRELGLGVARAPRGGWFLVEQGPLGEIGPIALSRGSSAELGARIASLLAPRVGRKAFPPGRPSRR
;
A
#
# COMPACT_ATOMS: atom_id res chain seq x y z
N MET A 1 -11.67 -23.78 -7.01
CA MET A 1 -11.30 -22.39 -7.43
C MET A 1 -11.58 -22.24 -8.91
N ARG A 2 -12.29 -21.18 -9.34
CA ARG A 2 -12.50 -20.92 -10.79
C ARG A 2 -11.15 -20.58 -11.43
N GLY A 3 -10.86 -21.18 -12.59
CA GLY A 3 -9.62 -20.94 -13.35
C GLY A 3 -9.49 -19.48 -13.85
N PRO A 4 -8.35 -19.13 -14.51
CA PRO A 4 -8.12 -17.78 -15.04
C PRO A 4 -9.22 -17.33 -15.99
N ARG A 5 -9.72 -16.09 -15.76
CA ARG A 5 -10.85 -15.51 -16.53
C ARG A 5 -10.46 -15.06 -17.94
N TYR A 6 -9.18 -14.73 -18.15
CA TYR A 6 -8.66 -14.14 -19.38
C TYR A 6 -7.59 -15.05 -20.01
N GLY A 7 -7.47 -15.03 -21.31
CA GLY A 7 -6.42 -15.75 -22.03
C GLY A 7 -5.05 -15.14 -21.78
N HIS A 8 -4.95 -13.80 -21.87
CA HIS A 8 -3.68 -13.10 -21.78
C HIS A 8 -3.78 -11.83 -20.89
N ALA A 9 -3.03 -11.82 -19.80
CA ALA A 9 -2.85 -10.66 -18.93
C ALA A 9 -1.50 -9.99 -19.21
N VAL A 10 -1.48 -8.67 -19.18
CA VAL A 10 -0.24 -7.87 -19.31
C VAL A 10 -0.10 -6.92 -18.15
N LEU A 11 1.14 -6.62 -17.79
CA LEU A 11 1.50 -5.57 -16.84
C LEU A 11 2.90 -5.05 -17.18
N GLY A 12 3.22 -3.85 -16.72
CA GLY A 12 4.52 -3.24 -16.92
C GLY A 12 5.03 -2.54 -15.68
N GLY A 13 6.34 -2.41 -15.58
CA GLY A 13 6.96 -1.71 -14.48
C GLY A 13 8.49 -1.64 -14.56
N THR A 14 9.09 -0.90 -13.65
CA THR A 14 10.54 -0.84 -13.54
C THR A 14 11.12 -2.08 -12.86
N PHE A 15 10.40 -2.65 -11.89
CA PHE A 15 10.82 -3.81 -11.09
C PHE A 15 12.22 -3.68 -10.50
N ASP A 16 12.55 -2.47 -10.04
CA ASP A 16 13.85 -2.12 -9.49
C ASP A 16 14.14 -2.91 -8.20
N ARG A 17 13.36 -2.71 -7.19
CA ARG A 17 13.38 -3.48 -5.93
C ARG A 17 12.06 -4.22 -5.81
N LEU A 18 12.08 -5.53 -6.03
CA LEU A 18 10.87 -6.34 -5.87
C LEU A 18 10.36 -6.24 -4.44
N HIS A 19 9.08 -5.90 -4.29
CA HIS A 19 8.44 -5.61 -3.00
C HIS A 19 6.97 -6.04 -3.00
N ALA A 20 6.31 -5.94 -1.84
CA ALA A 20 4.92 -6.37 -1.64
C ALA A 20 3.94 -5.81 -2.68
N GLY A 21 4.09 -4.54 -3.11
CA GLY A 21 3.27 -3.95 -4.17
C GLY A 21 3.45 -4.66 -5.52
N HIS A 22 4.69 -4.98 -5.91
CA HIS A 22 4.94 -5.76 -7.12
C HIS A 22 4.37 -7.19 -7.00
N ALA A 23 4.49 -7.81 -5.82
CA ALA A 23 3.94 -9.14 -5.59
C ALA A 23 2.42 -9.17 -5.72
N ALA A 24 1.71 -8.16 -5.21
CA ALA A 24 0.26 -8.03 -5.35
C ALA A 24 -0.16 -7.84 -6.82
N LEU A 25 0.56 -7.00 -7.57
CA LEU A 25 0.34 -6.76 -8.98
C LEU A 25 0.51 -8.05 -9.80
N LEU A 26 1.63 -8.77 -9.61
CA LEU A 26 1.92 -10.03 -10.26
C LEU A 26 0.91 -11.12 -9.87
N ALA A 27 0.58 -11.27 -8.58
CA ALA A 27 -0.40 -12.24 -8.13
C ALA A 27 -1.77 -12.03 -8.78
N THR A 28 -2.19 -10.77 -8.97
CA THR A 28 -3.44 -10.45 -9.67
C THR A 28 -3.36 -10.85 -11.14
N ALA A 29 -2.23 -10.59 -11.83
CA ALA A 29 -2.06 -10.98 -13.21
C ALA A 29 -2.10 -12.50 -13.40
N PHE A 30 -1.43 -13.27 -12.55
CA PHE A 30 -1.44 -14.74 -12.59
C PHE A 30 -2.79 -15.36 -12.21
N ARG A 31 -3.57 -14.70 -11.37
CA ARG A 31 -4.94 -15.13 -11.05
C ARG A 31 -5.91 -14.90 -12.22
N LEU A 32 -5.71 -13.82 -12.97
CA LEU A 32 -6.63 -13.39 -14.02
C LEU A 32 -6.30 -14.00 -15.39
N GLY A 33 -5.02 -14.14 -15.75
CA GLY A 33 -4.56 -14.56 -17.05
C GLY A 33 -4.02 -15.99 -17.09
N ARG A 34 -4.38 -16.74 -18.15
CA ARG A 34 -3.76 -18.06 -18.44
C ARG A 34 -2.29 -17.91 -18.86
N THR A 35 -1.97 -16.82 -19.56
CA THR A 35 -0.62 -16.39 -19.89
C THR A 35 -0.38 -14.98 -19.38
N VAL A 36 0.84 -14.67 -18.93
CA VAL A 36 1.19 -13.37 -18.38
C VAL A 36 2.42 -12.81 -19.09
N SER A 37 2.28 -11.60 -19.68
CA SER A 37 3.44 -10.86 -20.20
C SER A 37 3.78 -9.70 -19.28
N ILE A 38 5.05 -9.64 -18.90
CA ILE A 38 5.56 -8.67 -17.93
C ILE A 38 6.59 -7.78 -18.60
N GLY A 39 6.22 -6.52 -18.85
CA GLY A 39 7.09 -5.51 -19.42
C GLY A 39 8.02 -4.91 -18.36
N VAL A 40 9.33 -4.99 -18.60
CA VAL A 40 10.34 -4.32 -17.75
C VAL A 40 10.90 -3.13 -18.52
N THR A 41 10.84 -1.92 -17.95
CA THR A 41 11.35 -0.70 -18.59
C THR A 41 12.82 -0.86 -18.95
N THR A 42 13.19 -0.46 -20.18
CA THR A 42 14.59 -0.44 -20.62
C THR A 42 15.39 0.66 -19.93
N ASP A 43 16.71 0.59 -19.98
CA ASP A 43 17.57 1.64 -19.43
C ASP A 43 17.44 2.94 -20.26
N ALA A 44 17.31 2.82 -21.59
CA ALA A 44 17.06 3.96 -22.47
C ALA A 44 15.73 4.67 -22.12
N PHE A 45 14.66 3.90 -21.89
CA PHE A 45 13.38 4.48 -21.46
C PHE A 45 13.49 5.21 -20.11
N LEU A 46 14.24 4.65 -19.15
CA LEU A 46 14.47 5.30 -17.85
C LEU A 46 15.32 6.56 -17.96
N SER A 47 16.30 6.58 -18.87
CA SER A 47 17.12 7.77 -19.12
C SER A 47 16.31 8.90 -19.74
N ALA A 48 15.36 8.57 -20.65
CA ALA A 48 14.44 9.55 -21.24
C ALA A 48 13.35 10.01 -20.26
N HIS A 49 13.06 9.22 -19.19
CA HIS A 49 12.05 9.52 -18.18
C HIS A 49 12.66 9.35 -16.78
N PRO A 50 13.53 10.27 -16.35
CA PRO A 50 14.29 10.15 -15.12
C PRO A 50 13.35 10.10 -13.91
N LYS A 51 13.67 9.20 -12.98
CA LYS A 51 12.98 9.07 -11.70
C LYS A 51 13.82 9.70 -10.59
N PRO A 52 13.20 10.20 -9.53
CA PRO A 52 13.94 10.58 -8.34
C PRO A 52 14.86 9.42 -7.89
N ASP A 53 16.11 9.70 -7.60
CA ASP A 53 17.17 8.72 -7.26
C ASP A 53 17.45 7.67 -8.35
N GLY A 54 17.21 8.01 -9.61
CA GLY A 54 17.39 7.09 -10.77
C GLY A 54 18.77 6.48 -10.89
N GLY A 55 19.83 7.18 -10.46
CA GLY A 55 21.22 6.66 -10.47
C GLY A 55 21.47 5.42 -9.61
N ARG A 56 20.53 5.06 -8.71
CA ARG A 56 20.56 3.84 -7.89
C ARG A 56 19.70 2.70 -8.46
N ILE A 57 19.09 2.89 -9.61
CA ILE A 57 18.28 1.84 -10.26
C ILE A 57 19.24 0.89 -10.99
N PRO A 58 19.20 -0.44 -10.71
CA PRO A 58 20.03 -1.40 -11.42
C PRO A 58 19.72 -1.47 -12.91
N SER A 59 20.68 -1.92 -13.72
CA SER A 59 20.50 -2.09 -15.16
C SER A 59 19.30 -2.98 -15.51
N TYR A 60 18.75 -2.81 -16.70
CA TYR A 60 17.69 -3.65 -17.24
C TYR A 60 18.00 -5.14 -17.07
N ALA A 61 19.23 -5.56 -17.42
CA ALA A 61 19.65 -6.95 -17.33
C ALA A 61 19.58 -7.48 -15.88
N ALA A 62 20.01 -6.68 -14.91
CA ALA A 62 19.97 -7.05 -13.49
C ALA A 62 18.51 -7.14 -12.98
N ARG A 63 17.65 -6.16 -13.32
CA ARG A 63 16.23 -6.14 -12.95
C ARG A 63 15.46 -7.32 -13.56
N ARG A 64 15.66 -7.57 -14.85
CA ARG A 64 15.09 -8.71 -15.57
C ARG A 64 15.50 -10.04 -14.94
N ARG A 65 16.77 -10.23 -14.62
CA ARG A 65 17.31 -11.44 -13.98
C ARG A 65 16.70 -11.66 -12.60
N ALA A 66 16.61 -10.62 -11.77
CA ALA A 66 16.01 -10.69 -10.45
C ALA A 66 14.52 -11.04 -10.51
N LEU A 67 13.78 -10.42 -11.43
CA LEU A 67 12.36 -10.70 -11.65
C LEU A 67 12.14 -12.14 -12.12
N ARG A 68 12.90 -12.60 -13.14
CA ARG A 68 12.79 -13.98 -13.63
C ARG A 68 13.06 -15.00 -12.53
N ARG A 69 14.12 -14.82 -11.74
CA ARG A 69 14.44 -15.70 -10.59
C ARG A 69 13.29 -15.75 -9.59
N TRP A 70 12.67 -14.60 -9.29
CA TRP A 70 11.53 -14.54 -8.39
C TRP A 70 10.30 -15.24 -8.96
N LEU A 71 10.00 -15.02 -10.26
CA LEU A 71 8.87 -15.65 -10.98
C LEU A 71 9.02 -17.16 -11.03
N SER A 72 10.20 -17.68 -11.42
CA SER A 72 10.44 -19.14 -11.52
C SER A 72 10.24 -19.86 -10.19
N ARG A 73 10.56 -19.20 -9.07
CA ARG A 73 10.33 -19.77 -7.72
C ARG A 73 8.87 -19.71 -7.29
N ARG A 74 8.15 -18.66 -7.69
CA ARG A 74 6.80 -18.39 -7.21
C ARG A 74 5.71 -18.98 -8.10
N TYR A 75 5.99 -19.08 -9.40
CA TYR A 75 5.08 -19.54 -10.45
C TYR A 75 5.77 -20.51 -11.40
N PRO A 76 6.26 -21.66 -10.91
CA PRO A 76 7.10 -22.58 -11.68
C PRO A 76 6.37 -23.19 -12.88
N VAL A 77 5.07 -23.45 -12.76
CA VAL A 77 4.25 -24.10 -13.81
C VAL A 77 3.41 -23.11 -14.63
N ALA A 78 3.43 -21.81 -14.28
CA ALA A 78 2.63 -20.82 -14.98
C ALA A 78 3.29 -20.40 -16.31
N ARG A 79 2.47 -20.07 -17.31
CA ARG A 79 2.95 -19.55 -18.61
C ARG A 79 3.19 -18.05 -18.51
N TRP A 80 4.46 -17.63 -18.52
CA TRP A 80 4.82 -16.21 -18.46
C TRP A 80 6.03 -15.89 -19.33
N LYS A 81 6.12 -14.62 -19.74
CA LYS A 81 7.29 -14.07 -20.40
C LYS A 81 7.62 -12.67 -19.85
N VAL A 82 8.91 -12.38 -19.76
CA VAL A 82 9.42 -11.05 -19.41
C VAL A 82 9.97 -10.42 -20.68
N VAL A 83 9.40 -9.26 -21.04
CA VAL A 83 9.70 -8.53 -22.27
C VAL A 83 10.24 -7.13 -21.97
N GLN A 84 10.91 -6.52 -22.95
CA GLN A 84 11.35 -5.14 -22.86
C GLN A 84 10.14 -4.20 -22.97
N LEU A 85 10.20 -3.11 -22.19
CA LEU A 85 9.26 -1.99 -22.26
C LEU A 85 10.08 -0.74 -22.58
N GLY A 86 10.16 -0.42 -23.87
CA GLY A 86 10.92 0.71 -24.40
C GLY A 86 10.10 1.96 -24.70
N ASP A 87 8.77 1.87 -24.51
CA ASP A 87 7.81 2.95 -24.73
C ASP A 87 6.67 2.89 -23.69
N PRO A 88 5.81 3.92 -23.59
CA PRO A 88 4.74 3.96 -22.57
C PRO A 88 3.68 2.86 -22.70
N PHE A 89 3.52 2.28 -23.87
CA PHE A 89 2.45 1.33 -24.19
C PHE A 89 2.93 -0.13 -24.26
N GLY A 90 4.14 -0.36 -24.78
CA GLY A 90 4.73 -1.68 -24.96
C GLY A 90 3.77 -2.64 -25.64
N ARG A 91 3.75 -3.89 -25.17
CA ARG A 91 2.87 -4.93 -25.72
C ARG A 91 1.40 -4.79 -25.32
N SER A 92 1.03 -3.85 -24.47
CA SER A 92 -0.37 -3.68 -24.04
C SER A 92 -1.30 -3.23 -25.15
N VAL A 93 -0.75 -2.68 -26.22
CA VAL A 93 -1.49 -2.26 -27.42
C VAL A 93 -1.52 -3.32 -28.53
N GLU A 94 -0.91 -4.49 -28.34
CA GLU A 94 -0.93 -5.58 -29.32
C GLU A 94 -2.27 -6.33 -29.33
N PRO A 95 -2.58 -7.07 -30.43
CA PRO A 95 -3.72 -7.98 -30.46
C PRO A 95 -3.60 -9.08 -29.39
N GLY A 96 -4.74 -9.67 -29.00
CA GLY A 96 -4.78 -10.80 -28.07
C GLY A 96 -4.46 -10.46 -26.62
N VAL A 97 -4.43 -9.16 -26.25
CA VAL A 97 -4.35 -8.73 -24.85
C VAL A 97 -5.76 -8.52 -24.32
N ASP A 98 -6.13 -9.29 -23.29
CA ASP A 98 -7.48 -9.27 -22.72
C ASP A 98 -7.58 -8.38 -21.48
N VAL A 99 -6.56 -8.38 -20.63
CA VAL A 99 -6.54 -7.60 -19.41
C VAL A 99 -5.18 -6.94 -19.16
N LEU A 100 -5.21 -5.66 -18.83
CA LEU A 100 -4.07 -4.89 -18.35
C LEU A 100 -4.17 -4.71 -16.84
N VAL A 101 -3.19 -5.22 -16.11
CA VAL A 101 -3.14 -5.10 -14.65
C VAL A 101 -2.30 -3.90 -14.27
N VAL A 102 -2.90 -2.97 -13.53
CA VAL A 102 -2.30 -1.70 -13.12
C VAL A 102 -2.44 -1.49 -11.62
N SER A 103 -1.57 -0.72 -11.00
CA SER A 103 -1.80 -0.19 -9.66
C SER A 103 -2.69 1.06 -9.73
N ALA A 104 -3.23 1.47 -8.57
CA ALA A 104 -3.98 2.73 -8.48
C ALA A 104 -3.16 3.92 -9.02
N ASP A 105 -1.85 3.99 -8.72
CA ASP A 105 -0.95 5.06 -9.22
C ASP A 105 -0.77 5.06 -10.74
N THR A 106 -0.87 3.89 -11.38
CA THR A 106 -0.63 3.74 -12.83
C THR A 106 -1.93 3.64 -13.65
N LEU A 107 -3.09 3.81 -13.00
CA LEU A 107 -4.39 3.73 -13.67
C LEU A 107 -4.53 4.75 -14.83
N LYS A 108 -3.99 5.97 -14.66
CA LYS A 108 -3.96 6.98 -15.74
C LYS A 108 -3.25 6.44 -16.98
N GLY A 109 -2.12 5.78 -16.81
CA GLY A 109 -1.39 5.11 -17.90
C GLY A 109 -2.20 3.97 -18.53
N GLY A 110 -2.88 3.16 -17.72
CA GLY A 110 -3.78 2.10 -18.22
C GLY A 110 -4.92 2.64 -19.07
N ARG A 111 -5.51 3.77 -18.69
CA ARG A 111 -6.53 4.46 -19.51
C ARG A 111 -5.94 4.98 -20.83
N ALA A 112 -4.72 5.53 -20.81
CA ALA A 112 -4.02 5.98 -22.01
C ALA A 112 -3.75 4.81 -22.99
N VAL A 113 -3.41 3.62 -22.48
CA VAL A 113 -3.30 2.40 -23.31
C VAL A 113 -4.62 2.13 -24.06
N ASN A 114 -5.76 2.21 -23.40
CA ASN A 114 -7.05 1.97 -24.05
C ASN A 114 -7.42 3.06 -25.07
N VAL A 115 -7.00 4.29 -24.88
CA VAL A 115 -7.12 5.36 -25.89
C VAL A 115 -6.29 5.01 -27.10
N GLU A 116 -5.03 4.61 -26.94
CA GLU A 116 -4.13 4.24 -28.02
C GLU A 116 -4.60 2.97 -28.75
N ARG A 117 -5.16 1.99 -28.04
CA ARG A 117 -5.76 0.80 -28.65
C ARG A 117 -6.89 1.18 -29.61
N ARG A 118 -7.80 2.05 -29.18
CA ARG A 118 -8.90 2.54 -30.05
C ARG A 118 -8.37 3.28 -31.26
N ARG A 119 -7.34 4.13 -31.09
CA ARG A 119 -6.70 4.83 -32.20
C ARG A 119 -6.11 3.87 -33.25
N ARG A 120 -5.67 2.68 -32.82
CA ARG A 120 -5.17 1.59 -33.70
C ARG A 120 -6.27 0.66 -34.18
N GLY A 121 -7.54 1.01 -34.07
CA GLY A 121 -8.67 0.17 -34.46
C GLY A 121 -8.84 -1.10 -33.61
N ARG A 122 -8.35 -1.11 -32.35
CA ARG A 122 -8.40 -2.26 -31.47
C ARG A 122 -9.39 -2.07 -30.33
N PRO A 123 -10.09 -3.12 -29.89
CA PRO A 123 -10.99 -3.02 -28.74
C PRO A 123 -10.19 -2.66 -27.47
N ALA A 124 -10.83 -1.95 -26.56
CA ALA A 124 -10.27 -1.68 -25.25
C ALA A 124 -10.04 -3.00 -24.49
N THR A 125 -8.94 -3.09 -23.74
CA THR A 125 -8.68 -4.19 -22.82
C THR A 125 -9.31 -3.93 -21.46
N ALA A 126 -9.68 -4.97 -20.73
CA ALA A 126 -10.10 -4.83 -19.35
C ALA A 126 -8.98 -4.22 -18.49
N LEU A 127 -9.32 -3.34 -17.56
CA LEU A 127 -8.37 -2.80 -16.59
C LEU A 127 -8.61 -3.44 -15.21
N ALA A 128 -7.63 -4.19 -14.74
CA ALA A 128 -7.63 -4.73 -13.38
C ALA A 128 -6.79 -3.83 -12.48
N VAL A 129 -7.45 -3.07 -11.61
CA VAL A 129 -6.79 -2.13 -10.71
C VAL A 129 -6.46 -2.82 -9.40
N VAL A 130 -5.17 -2.83 -9.04
CA VAL A 130 -4.68 -3.40 -7.79
C VAL A 130 -4.50 -2.26 -6.77
N PRO A 131 -5.11 -2.36 -5.59
CA PRO A 131 -4.89 -1.39 -4.53
C PRO A 131 -3.41 -1.31 -4.14
N LEU A 132 -2.99 -0.14 -3.67
CA LEU A 132 -1.63 0.04 -3.15
C LEU A 132 -1.43 -0.78 -1.88
N VAL A 133 -0.32 -1.48 -1.79
CA VAL A 133 0.11 -2.12 -0.55
C VAL A 133 0.77 -1.05 0.31
N LEU A 134 0.26 -0.86 1.53
CA LEU A 134 0.76 0.13 2.47
C LEU A 134 1.82 -0.45 3.37
N ALA A 135 2.80 0.36 3.73
CA ALA A 135 3.80 0.09 4.75
C ALA A 135 3.25 0.37 6.16
N ASP A 136 4.03 0.09 7.19
CA ASP A 136 3.64 0.30 8.59
C ASP A 136 3.30 1.76 8.93
N ASP A 137 3.77 2.72 8.12
CA ASP A 137 3.45 4.14 8.25
C ASP A 137 2.31 4.59 7.33
N LEU A 138 1.54 3.66 6.81
CA LEU A 138 0.38 3.87 5.94
C LEU A 138 0.70 4.53 4.59
N LEU A 139 1.98 4.72 4.27
CA LEU A 139 2.41 5.17 2.96
C LEU A 139 2.64 3.96 2.03
N PRO A 140 2.46 4.13 0.71
CA PRO A 140 2.68 3.04 -0.22
C PRO A 140 4.09 2.43 -0.15
N VAL A 141 4.17 1.11 -0.18
CA VAL A 141 5.43 0.41 -0.37
C VAL A 141 5.96 0.70 -1.76
N SER A 142 7.15 1.28 -1.84
CA SER A 142 7.76 1.65 -3.12
C SER A 142 9.26 1.38 -3.18
N SER A 143 9.76 1.14 -4.39
CA SER A 143 11.20 0.95 -4.63
C SER A 143 12.04 2.14 -4.18
N ARG A 144 11.52 3.39 -4.31
CA ARG A 144 12.19 4.61 -3.84
C ARG A 144 12.44 4.56 -2.33
N ARG A 145 11.40 4.25 -1.55
CA ARG A 145 11.48 4.16 -0.09
C ARG A 145 12.42 3.04 0.38
N ILE A 146 12.42 1.91 -0.34
CA ILE A 146 13.34 0.81 -0.06
C ILE A 146 14.79 1.21 -0.36
N ARG A 147 15.06 1.95 -1.46
CA ARG A 147 16.38 2.48 -1.76
C ARG A 147 16.87 3.50 -0.73
N ALA A 148 15.96 4.36 -0.28
CA ALA A 148 16.23 5.32 0.79
C ALA A 148 16.45 4.65 2.16
N GLY A 149 16.19 3.35 2.28
CA GLY A 149 16.38 2.60 3.52
C GLY A 149 15.29 2.85 4.58
N THR A 150 14.20 3.54 4.26
CA THR A 150 13.13 3.87 5.22
C THR A 150 12.24 2.68 5.55
N ILE A 151 12.08 1.76 4.59
CA ILE A 151 11.30 0.53 4.75
C ILE A 151 12.01 -0.66 4.15
N ASP A 152 11.62 -1.87 4.53
CA ASP A 152 12.01 -3.11 3.86
C ASP A 152 11.05 -3.44 2.68
N ARG A 153 11.27 -4.58 2.02
CA ARG A 153 10.47 -5.04 0.87
C ARG A 153 9.03 -5.41 1.22
N ASN A 154 8.76 -5.66 2.49
CA ASN A 154 7.42 -5.96 3.01
C ASN A 154 6.71 -4.72 3.55
N GLY A 155 7.35 -3.55 3.51
CA GLY A 155 6.83 -2.31 4.05
C GLY A 155 7.07 -2.12 5.55
N ARG A 156 7.90 -2.97 6.18
CA ARG A 156 8.29 -2.77 7.57
C ARG A 156 9.25 -1.61 7.68
N ARG A 157 8.99 -0.73 8.60
CA ARG A 157 9.89 0.39 8.88
C ARG A 157 11.19 -0.08 9.54
N ARG A 158 12.25 0.64 9.28
CA ARG A 158 13.53 0.44 9.97
C ARG A 158 13.64 1.25 11.27
N SER A 159 12.82 2.28 11.40
CA SER A 159 12.63 3.05 12.65
C SER A 159 11.21 2.86 13.17
N PRO A 160 11.00 2.88 14.48
CA PRO A 160 9.66 2.81 15.07
C PRO A 160 8.74 3.91 14.51
N LEU A 161 7.46 3.58 14.31
CA LEU A 161 6.43 4.55 13.95
C LEU A 161 6.20 5.48 15.13
N SER A 162 6.24 6.80 14.92
CA SER A 162 5.81 7.74 15.94
C SER A 162 4.30 7.97 15.85
N PHE A 163 3.60 7.64 16.94
CA PHE A 163 2.16 7.61 17.02
C PHE A 163 1.66 8.51 18.14
N GLY A 164 0.78 9.44 17.83
CA GLY A 164 0.10 10.26 18.83
C GLY A 164 -1.30 9.71 19.15
N LEU A 165 -1.65 9.62 20.41
CA LEU A 165 -2.97 9.24 20.90
C LEU A 165 -3.57 10.39 21.69
N GLY A 166 -4.59 11.03 21.15
CA GLY A 166 -5.37 12.08 21.80
C GLY A 166 -6.66 11.53 22.39
N LEU A 167 -6.88 11.72 23.68
CA LEU A 167 -8.01 11.19 24.44
C LEU A 167 -8.82 12.32 25.08
N SER A 168 -10.14 12.25 24.99
CA SER A 168 -11.03 13.12 25.78
C SER A 168 -11.28 12.59 27.19
N ASP A 169 -10.93 11.35 27.47
CA ASP A 169 -11.14 10.68 28.75
C ASP A 169 -9.98 9.71 29.01
N GLU A 170 -9.34 9.81 30.17
CA GLU A 170 -8.21 8.96 30.54
C GLU A 170 -8.61 7.49 30.70
N ALA A 171 -9.85 7.21 31.07
CA ALA A 171 -10.37 5.86 31.21
C ALA A 171 -10.25 5.04 29.91
N ASP A 172 -10.16 5.69 28.74
CA ASP A 172 -10.03 5.04 27.44
C ASP A 172 -8.56 4.73 27.07
N ARG A 173 -7.59 5.21 27.85
CA ARG A 173 -6.15 5.14 27.57
C ARG A 173 -5.66 3.71 27.33
N ASP A 174 -5.90 2.84 28.29
CA ASP A 174 -5.35 1.49 28.27
C ASP A 174 -5.91 0.65 27.12
N ALA A 175 -7.20 0.80 26.84
CA ALA A 175 -7.84 0.11 25.73
C ALA A 175 -7.27 0.58 24.39
N ALA A 176 -7.16 1.89 24.19
CA ALA A 176 -6.62 2.48 22.98
C ALA A 176 -5.13 2.15 22.80
N PHE A 177 -4.33 2.26 23.86
CA PHE A 177 -2.91 1.95 23.84
C PHE A 177 -2.65 0.48 23.46
N ARG A 178 -3.33 -0.46 24.12
CA ARG A 178 -3.20 -1.89 23.79
C ARG A 178 -3.66 -2.18 22.35
N ALA A 179 -4.69 -1.53 21.86
CA ALA A 179 -5.17 -1.69 20.49
C ALA A 179 -4.13 -1.21 19.46
N ILE A 180 -3.52 -0.05 19.68
CA ILE A 180 -2.45 0.47 18.81
C ILE A 180 -1.25 -0.49 18.85
N ARG A 181 -0.82 -0.95 20.03
CA ARG A 181 0.28 -1.90 20.20
C ARG A 181 0.03 -3.23 19.51
N ARG A 182 -1.21 -3.71 19.47
CA ARG A 182 -1.57 -4.94 18.75
C ARG A 182 -1.32 -4.81 17.24
N VAL A 183 -1.61 -3.63 16.67
CA VAL A 183 -1.46 -3.37 15.24
C VAL A 183 -0.04 -2.93 14.90
N PHE A 184 0.55 -2.09 15.74
CA PHE A 184 1.91 -1.54 15.59
C PHE A 184 2.78 -1.88 16.83
N PRO A 185 3.30 -3.10 16.93
CA PRO A 185 3.99 -3.57 18.14
C PRO A 185 5.20 -2.72 18.54
N THR A 186 5.87 -2.09 17.58
CA THR A 186 7.09 -1.29 17.79
C THR A 186 6.84 0.22 17.79
N ALA A 187 5.58 0.69 17.68
CA ALA A 187 5.29 2.12 17.63
C ALA A 187 5.72 2.84 18.91
N GLN A 188 6.29 4.02 18.77
CA GLN A 188 6.49 4.96 19.87
C GLN A 188 5.22 5.76 20.06
N ILE A 189 4.43 5.43 21.11
CA ILE A 189 3.12 6.03 21.36
C ILE A 189 3.27 7.14 22.39
N SER A 190 2.90 8.36 22.00
CA SER A 190 2.75 9.49 22.94
C SER A 190 1.27 9.71 23.20
N VAL A 191 0.89 9.76 24.47
CA VAL A 191 -0.50 9.99 24.88
C VAL A 191 -0.67 11.45 25.26
N MET A 192 -1.76 12.05 24.83
CA MET A 192 -2.19 13.39 25.17
C MET A 192 -3.64 13.33 25.66
N LEU A 193 -3.87 13.83 26.86
CA LEU A 193 -5.22 14.07 27.36
C LEU A 193 -5.74 15.40 26.82
N ASP A 194 -7.05 15.56 26.78
CA ASP A 194 -7.74 16.71 26.19
C ASP A 194 -7.11 18.07 26.59
N PRO A 195 -6.34 18.72 25.72
CA PRO A 195 -5.73 20.01 26.00
C PRO A 195 -6.73 21.17 25.88
N PHE A 196 -8.00 20.86 25.51
CA PHE A 196 -9.02 21.85 25.19
C PHE A 196 -10.03 22.06 26.32
N GLY A 197 -9.74 21.57 27.53
CA GLY A 197 -10.55 21.83 28.73
C GLY A 197 -12.00 21.34 28.63
N GLY A 198 -12.20 20.08 28.18
CA GLY A 198 -13.51 19.47 28.03
C GLY A 198 -14.20 19.73 26.66
N ARG A 199 -13.59 20.51 25.78
CA ARG A 199 -14.07 20.74 24.39
C ARG A 199 -13.73 19.60 23.44
N GLY A 200 -12.91 18.63 23.88
CA GLY A 200 -12.48 17.45 23.09
C GLY A 200 -13.53 16.37 22.96
N ARG A 201 -14.85 16.70 23.07
CA ARG A 201 -15.95 15.72 22.96
C ARG A 201 -16.62 15.73 21.58
N GLY A 202 -17.27 14.63 21.23
CA GLY A 202 -18.00 14.46 19.97
C GLY A 202 -17.08 14.36 18.74
N ALA A 203 -17.67 14.43 17.55
CA ALA A 203 -16.96 14.30 16.29
C ALA A 203 -15.89 15.39 16.06
N THR A 204 -16.23 16.64 16.38
CA THR A 204 -15.30 17.77 16.27
C THR A 204 -14.13 17.63 17.25
N GLY A 205 -14.42 17.19 18.50
CA GLY A 205 -13.38 16.92 19.49
C GLY A 205 -12.43 15.82 19.05
N ALA A 206 -12.96 14.72 18.49
CA ALA A 206 -12.12 13.65 17.95
C ALA A 206 -11.17 14.14 16.84
N ARG A 207 -11.64 15.01 15.93
CA ARG A 207 -10.78 15.64 14.91
C ARG A 207 -9.70 16.52 15.51
N SER A 208 -10.07 17.37 16.47
CA SER A 208 -9.12 18.27 17.14
C SER A 208 -8.05 17.47 17.89
N LEU A 209 -8.45 16.40 18.59
CA LEU A 209 -7.54 15.48 19.28
C LEU A 209 -6.62 14.74 18.31
N ALA A 210 -7.14 14.24 17.18
CA ALA A 210 -6.33 13.55 16.18
C ALA A 210 -5.26 14.47 15.57
N ARG A 211 -5.64 15.70 15.22
CA ARG A 211 -4.73 16.71 14.64
C ARG A 211 -3.67 17.13 15.68
N ALA A 212 -4.06 17.42 16.89
CA ALA A 212 -3.13 17.78 17.96
C ALA A 212 -2.17 16.62 18.29
N ALA A 213 -2.68 15.40 18.36
CA ALA A 213 -1.85 14.21 18.57
C ALA A 213 -0.88 13.94 17.42
N ALA A 214 -1.24 14.31 16.18
CA ALA A 214 -0.37 14.16 15.01
C ALA A 214 0.77 15.20 14.95
N VAL A 215 0.73 16.29 15.73
CA VAL A 215 1.78 17.30 15.73
C VAL A 215 3.12 16.69 16.12
N GLY A 216 4.11 16.78 15.23
CA GLY A 216 5.42 16.16 15.40
C GLY A 216 5.42 14.62 15.43
N ARG A 217 4.35 13.98 14.95
CA ARG A 217 4.17 12.53 14.85
C ARG A 217 3.77 12.15 13.43
N GLU A 218 3.96 10.89 13.09
CA GLU A 218 3.60 10.39 11.75
C GLU A 218 2.12 10.03 11.64
N LEU A 219 1.52 9.61 12.75
CA LEU A 219 0.10 9.32 12.87
C LEU A 219 -0.47 9.90 14.15
N GLY A 220 -1.72 10.33 14.11
CA GLY A 220 -2.52 10.75 15.25
C GLY A 220 -3.86 10.03 15.28
N LEU A 221 -4.26 9.50 16.42
CA LEU A 221 -5.61 8.97 16.67
C LEU A 221 -6.27 9.83 17.73
N GLY A 222 -7.40 10.42 17.39
CA GLY A 222 -8.30 11.10 18.32
C GLY A 222 -9.42 10.16 18.76
N VAL A 223 -9.58 9.97 20.06
CA VAL A 223 -10.66 9.21 20.69
C VAL A 223 -11.44 10.15 21.57
N ALA A 224 -12.66 10.49 21.20
CA ALA A 224 -13.51 11.40 21.94
C ALA A 224 -14.82 10.74 22.39
N ARG A 225 -15.23 10.98 23.63
CA ARG A 225 -16.52 10.53 24.14
C ARG A 225 -17.65 11.27 23.43
N ALA A 226 -18.67 10.51 23.03
CA ALA A 226 -19.89 11.06 22.46
C ALA A 226 -20.82 11.60 23.57
N PRO A 227 -21.59 12.68 23.31
CA PRO A 227 -22.48 13.28 24.33
C PRO A 227 -23.54 12.31 24.88
N ARG A 228 -24.00 11.37 24.05
CA ARG A 228 -25.00 10.35 24.40
C ARG A 228 -24.39 8.98 24.75
N GLY A 229 -23.08 8.95 25.02
CA GLY A 229 -22.30 7.72 25.25
C GLY A 229 -21.77 7.09 23.97
N GLY A 230 -20.75 6.25 24.12
CA GLY A 230 -19.96 5.76 23.00
C GLY A 230 -18.79 6.70 22.65
N TRP A 231 -18.25 6.56 21.44
CA TRP A 231 -17.04 7.29 21.04
C TRP A 231 -17.13 7.77 19.60
N PHE A 232 -16.31 8.78 19.29
CA PHE A 232 -15.89 9.14 17.95
C PHE A 232 -14.40 8.87 17.77
N LEU A 233 -14.03 8.20 16.69
CA LEU A 233 -12.64 7.96 16.32
C LEU A 233 -12.28 8.75 15.07
N VAL A 234 -11.15 9.42 15.10
CA VAL A 234 -10.56 10.08 13.92
C VAL A 234 -9.08 9.72 13.86
N GLU A 235 -8.62 9.33 12.69
CA GLU A 235 -7.20 9.17 12.43
C GLU A 235 -6.71 10.30 11.52
N GLN A 236 -5.58 10.87 11.86
CA GLN A 236 -4.83 11.82 11.04
C GLN A 236 -3.50 11.21 10.65
N GLY A 237 -3.25 11.07 9.37
CA GLY A 237 -2.02 10.47 8.85
C GLY A 237 -1.55 11.08 7.55
N PRO A 238 -0.48 10.54 6.95
CA PRO A 238 0.11 11.06 5.71
C PRO A 238 -0.81 11.05 4.50
N LEU A 239 -1.87 10.23 4.51
CA LEU A 239 -2.88 10.15 3.45
C LEU A 239 -4.12 11.00 3.76
N GLY A 240 -4.08 11.83 4.80
CA GLY A 240 -5.18 12.68 5.22
C GLY A 240 -5.91 12.16 6.46
N GLU A 241 -7.11 12.71 6.68
CA GLU A 241 -8.01 12.39 7.79
C GLU A 241 -8.94 11.24 7.41
N ILE A 242 -9.16 10.31 8.34
CA ILE A 242 -10.15 9.25 8.24
C ILE A 242 -11.09 9.31 9.44
N GLY A 243 -12.35 9.39 9.17
CA GLY A 243 -13.40 9.57 10.17
C GLY A 243 -14.10 10.93 10.03
N PRO A 244 -14.92 11.33 11.00
CA PRO A 244 -15.17 10.65 12.27
C PRO A 244 -15.98 9.36 12.12
N ILE A 245 -15.57 8.32 12.84
CA ILE A 245 -16.29 7.05 12.92
C ILE A 245 -17.02 7.03 14.28
N ALA A 246 -18.34 7.01 14.25
CA ALA A 246 -19.16 6.91 15.46
C ALA A 246 -19.22 5.46 15.93
N LEU A 247 -19.03 5.25 17.23
CA LEU A 247 -19.22 3.97 17.90
C LEU A 247 -20.31 4.09 18.96
N SER A 248 -21.18 3.08 19.04
CA SER A 248 -22.20 2.96 20.08
C SER A 248 -21.56 2.80 21.46
N ARG A 249 -22.39 2.89 22.51
CA ARG A 249 -21.96 2.55 23.88
C ARG A 249 -21.44 1.13 23.94
N GLY A 250 -20.41 0.93 24.73
CA GLY A 250 -19.78 -0.38 24.89
C GLY A 250 -18.69 -0.36 25.97
N SER A 251 -18.04 -1.49 26.13
CA SER A 251 -16.92 -1.65 27.07
C SER A 251 -15.61 -1.10 26.49
N SER A 252 -14.62 -0.86 27.34
CA SER A 252 -13.25 -0.52 26.91
C SER A 252 -12.64 -1.59 26.01
N ALA A 253 -13.03 -2.86 26.17
CA ALA A 253 -12.58 -3.94 25.30
C ALA A 253 -13.13 -3.79 23.86
N GLU A 254 -14.39 -3.38 23.73
CA GLU A 254 -15.00 -3.09 22.40
C GLU A 254 -14.37 -1.87 21.76
N LEU A 255 -14.10 -0.80 22.52
CA LEU A 255 -13.34 0.34 22.01
C LEU A 255 -11.99 -0.12 21.45
N GLY A 256 -11.23 -0.93 22.21
CA GLY A 256 -9.96 -1.48 21.77
C GLY A 256 -10.07 -2.32 20.50
N ALA A 257 -11.10 -3.19 20.40
CA ALA A 257 -11.35 -4.00 19.21
C ALA A 257 -11.66 -3.13 17.97
N ARG A 258 -12.44 -2.06 18.13
CA ARG A 258 -12.80 -1.13 17.06
C ARG A 258 -11.59 -0.31 16.58
N ILE A 259 -10.75 0.17 17.51
CA ILE A 259 -9.49 0.85 17.16
C ILE A 259 -8.59 -0.11 16.37
N ALA A 260 -8.40 -1.34 16.84
CA ALA A 260 -7.60 -2.33 16.12
C ALA A 260 -8.17 -2.63 14.72
N SER A 261 -9.50 -2.74 14.60
CA SER A 261 -10.17 -2.94 13.31
C SER A 261 -10.01 -1.75 12.35
N LEU A 262 -10.00 -0.52 12.86
CA LEU A 262 -9.74 0.69 12.07
C LEU A 262 -8.30 0.71 11.52
N LEU A 263 -7.34 0.32 12.32
CA LEU A 263 -5.92 0.40 12.00
C LEU A 263 -5.39 -0.83 11.23
N ALA A 264 -5.94 -2.04 11.49
CA ALA A 264 -5.44 -3.31 10.94
C ALA A 264 -5.44 -3.42 9.41
N PRO A 265 -6.45 -2.92 8.64
CA PRO A 265 -6.46 -3.06 7.18
C PRO A 265 -5.29 -2.34 6.49
N ARG A 266 -4.58 -1.48 7.21
CA ARG A 266 -3.52 -0.62 6.70
C ARG A 266 -2.12 -1.19 6.86
N VAL A 267 -1.97 -2.18 7.73
CA VAL A 267 -0.72 -2.91 7.89
C VAL A 267 -0.60 -3.88 6.72
N GLY A 268 0.39 -3.66 5.85
CA GLY A 268 0.63 -4.48 4.66
C GLY A 268 0.66 -5.96 5.01
N ARG A 269 -0.24 -6.76 4.42
CA ARG A 269 -0.23 -8.21 4.57
C ARG A 269 1.10 -8.74 4.07
N LYS A 270 1.74 -9.61 4.85
CA LYS A 270 3.03 -10.25 4.53
C LYS A 270 2.94 -10.95 3.17
N ALA A 271 3.41 -10.29 2.12
CA ALA A 271 3.42 -10.84 0.76
C ALA A 271 4.70 -11.63 0.47
N PHE A 272 5.71 -11.50 1.33
CA PHE A 272 6.95 -12.26 1.24
C PHE A 272 7.16 -13.08 2.52
N PRO A 273 7.50 -14.38 2.43
CA PRO A 273 7.97 -15.11 3.59
C PRO A 273 9.21 -14.39 4.16
N PRO A 274 9.46 -14.47 5.48
CA PRO A 274 10.66 -13.91 6.07
C PRO A 274 11.86 -14.49 5.33
N GLY A 275 12.65 -13.63 4.69
CA GLY A 275 13.88 -14.03 4.04
C GLY A 275 14.77 -14.68 5.09
N ARG A 276 15.29 -15.86 4.81
CA ARG A 276 16.38 -16.42 5.62
C ARG A 276 17.47 -15.33 5.68
N PRO A 277 18.06 -15.06 6.85
CA PRO A 277 19.17 -14.14 6.95
C PRO A 277 20.24 -14.60 5.95
N SER A 278 20.70 -13.70 5.12
CA SER A 278 21.84 -13.95 4.23
C SER A 278 23.02 -14.27 5.15
N ARG A 279 23.48 -15.53 5.15
CA ARG A 279 24.82 -15.82 5.62
C ARG A 279 25.77 -14.99 4.76
N ARG A 280 26.57 -14.20 5.42
CA ARG A 280 27.68 -13.44 4.80
C ARG A 280 28.67 -14.42 4.18
#